data_5c2e4dd2abc439ad5e81f06ea76b59ce
#
_entry.id   5c2e4dd2abc439ad5e81f06ea76b59ce
#
_cell.length_a   1.000
_cell.length_b   1.000
_cell.length_c   1.000
_cell.angle_alpha   90.00
_cell.angle_beta   90.00
_cell.angle_gamma   90.00
#
_symmetry.space_group_name_H-M   'P 1'
#
loop_
_entity.id
_entity.type
_entity.pdbx_description
1 polymer ?
#
loop_
_entity_poly.entity_id
_entity_poly.type
_entity_poly.pdbx_seq_one_letter_code
_entity_poly.pdbx_strand_id
1 'polypeptide(L)'
;MNQIHKILIANRAEIAVRVIRACRDLHIKSVAVFTEPDRECLHVKIADEAYRIGTDAIRGYLDVARIVEIAKACGADAIHPGYGFLSENYEFAKACEDAGIIFIGPKSEVIHKMGNKNIARKLMAKNGIPIVPGTEKLNSYSMEEIKIFAEKIGYPVILKASGGGGGRGIRVVHKEQDLENAFESCKREALTYFNNDEVFMEKYVVNPRHIEFQILGDNYGNIIHLCERDCSIQRRHQKVIEIAPCPGISDNLRKTMGVTAVAAAKAVGYTNAGTIEFLLDDYNRFYFMEMNTRIQVEHPITEEITGIDLIIRQIRIAAGEILDLEQSDIKPRGFAIEARITAENVWKNFIPSPGKIGEYYPALGPSVRVDSHIYKDYTVPPYYDSMLAKLIIKATSYDLAVNKLERALKEFVIDDIRTTIPFLIAITKTREFRRGYLDTSFIETHMQELLEKTEDRHQENKEEVIAAIAATLKKIRESRE
;
A
#
# COMPACT_ATOMS: atom_id res chain seq x y z
N MET A 1 -27.43 -2.66 -17.53
CA MET A 1 -25.96 -2.72 -17.37
C MET A 1 -25.35 -1.80 -18.38
N ASN A 2 -24.45 -0.91 -17.95
CA ASN A 2 -23.66 -0.12 -18.88
C ASN A 2 -22.60 -1.03 -19.51
N GLN A 3 -22.57 -1.07 -20.83
CA GLN A 3 -21.56 -1.88 -21.53
C GLN A 3 -20.26 -1.06 -21.58
N ILE A 4 -19.21 -1.52 -20.92
CA ILE A 4 -17.88 -0.90 -20.95
C ILE A 4 -17.05 -1.60 -22.01
N HIS A 5 -16.64 -0.87 -23.06
CA HIS A 5 -15.83 -1.40 -24.17
C HIS A 5 -14.40 -0.87 -24.16
N LYS A 6 -14.18 0.31 -23.54
CA LYS A 6 -12.88 0.95 -23.49
C LYS A 6 -12.64 1.63 -22.15
N ILE A 7 -11.51 1.35 -21.52
CA ILE A 7 -11.10 1.91 -20.23
C ILE A 7 -9.80 2.70 -20.38
N LEU A 8 -9.82 3.98 -19.98
CA LEU A 8 -8.61 4.76 -19.78
C LEU A 8 -8.05 4.45 -18.37
N ILE A 9 -6.75 4.18 -18.30
CA ILE A 9 -6.05 3.85 -17.06
C ILE A 9 -5.26 5.07 -16.60
N ALA A 10 -5.81 5.81 -15.62
CA ALA A 10 -5.22 7.03 -15.09
C ALA A 10 -4.12 6.74 -14.05
N ASN A 11 -3.18 5.90 -14.44
CA ASN A 11 -2.08 5.46 -13.59
C ASN A 11 -0.91 4.95 -14.43
N ARG A 12 0.17 4.49 -13.77
CA ARG A 12 1.42 4.04 -14.37
C ARG A 12 1.93 2.74 -13.77
N ALA A 13 3.00 2.22 -14.37
CA ALA A 13 3.80 1.12 -13.84
C ALA A 13 2.98 -0.18 -13.61
N GLU A 14 3.26 -0.89 -12.53
CA GLU A 14 2.73 -2.24 -12.31
C GLU A 14 1.20 -2.27 -12.22
N ILE A 15 0.58 -1.27 -11.57
CA ILE A 15 -0.88 -1.24 -11.46
C ILE A 15 -1.55 -0.97 -12.81
N ALA A 16 -0.97 -0.12 -13.65
CA ALA A 16 -1.48 0.06 -15.01
C ALA A 16 -1.35 -1.23 -15.82
N VAL A 17 -0.24 -1.96 -15.72
CA VAL A 17 -0.07 -3.29 -16.32
C VAL A 17 -1.14 -4.27 -15.80
N ARG A 18 -1.41 -4.27 -14.49
CA ARG A 18 -2.43 -5.13 -13.86
C ARG A 18 -3.83 -4.85 -14.40
N VAL A 19 -4.19 -3.57 -14.54
CA VAL A 19 -5.50 -3.17 -15.08
C VAL A 19 -5.60 -3.51 -16.58
N ILE A 20 -4.55 -3.29 -17.37
CA ILE A 20 -4.50 -3.68 -18.79
C ILE A 20 -4.75 -5.17 -18.96
N ARG A 21 -4.14 -6.00 -18.11
CA ARG A 21 -4.36 -7.46 -18.15
C ARG A 21 -5.82 -7.83 -17.86
N ALA A 22 -6.43 -7.21 -16.84
CA ALA A 22 -7.85 -7.41 -16.53
C ALA A 22 -8.77 -6.95 -17.69
N CYS A 23 -8.44 -5.83 -18.34
CA CYS A 23 -9.17 -5.38 -19.54
C CYS A 23 -9.10 -6.42 -20.65
N ARG A 24 -7.93 -7.02 -20.90
CA ARG A 24 -7.75 -8.07 -21.92
C ARG A 24 -8.57 -9.33 -21.60
N ASP A 25 -8.56 -9.76 -20.32
CA ASP A 25 -9.33 -10.93 -19.86
C ASP A 25 -10.84 -10.71 -20.01
N LEU A 26 -11.29 -9.45 -19.99
CA LEU A 26 -12.68 -9.05 -20.21
C LEU A 26 -12.99 -8.66 -21.69
N HIS A 27 -12.02 -8.75 -22.60
CA HIS A 27 -12.12 -8.26 -23.98
C HIS A 27 -12.48 -6.77 -24.10
N ILE A 28 -11.99 -5.94 -23.16
CA ILE A 28 -12.15 -4.50 -23.10
C ILE A 28 -10.87 -3.85 -23.62
N LYS A 29 -11.00 -2.81 -24.45
CA LYS A 29 -9.85 -2.03 -24.93
C LYS A 29 -9.24 -1.20 -23.81
N SER A 30 -7.92 -1.19 -23.72
CA SER A 30 -7.15 -0.46 -22.72
C SER A 30 -6.48 0.78 -23.32
N VAL A 31 -6.61 1.91 -22.64
CA VAL A 31 -5.95 3.18 -23.01
C VAL A 31 -4.99 3.56 -21.88
N ALA A 32 -3.69 3.56 -22.15
CA ALA A 32 -2.69 4.05 -21.22
C ALA A 32 -2.49 5.56 -21.36
N VAL A 33 -2.17 6.22 -20.25
CA VAL A 33 -1.62 7.57 -20.26
C VAL A 33 -0.19 7.55 -19.75
N PHE A 34 0.66 8.46 -20.25
CA PHE A 34 2.06 8.50 -19.83
C PHE A 34 2.65 9.90 -19.92
N THR A 35 3.58 10.21 -19.03
CA THR A 35 4.48 11.36 -19.12
C THR A 35 5.75 10.97 -19.85
N GLU A 36 6.54 11.93 -20.32
CA GLU A 36 7.75 11.64 -21.11
C GLU A 36 8.71 10.64 -20.46
N PRO A 37 8.99 10.70 -19.14
CA PRO A 37 9.84 9.71 -18.47
C PRO A 37 9.32 8.25 -18.52
N ASP A 38 8.02 8.06 -18.71
CA ASP A 38 7.39 6.73 -18.77
C ASP A 38 7.17 6.21 -20.20
N ARG A 39 7.64 6.91 -21.23
CA ARG A 39 7.46 6.52 -22.64
C ARG A 39 7.81 5.03 -22.89
N GLU A 40 8.86 4.55 -22.26
CA GLU A 40 9.35 3.18 -22.41
C GLU A 40 8.80 2.22 -21.34
N CYS A 41 7.93 2.67 -20.45
CA CYS A 41 7.35 1.81 -19.42
C CYS A 41 6.43 0.73 -20.03
N LEU A 42 6.42 -0.46 -19.43
CA LEU A 42 5.72 -1.63 -19.98
C LEU A 42 4.23 -1.35 -20.23
N HIS A 43 3.54 -0.59 -19.36
CA HIS A 43 2.12 -0.29 -19.53
C HIS A 43 1.83 0.47 -20.83
N VAL A 44 2.76 1.35 -21.28
CA VAL A 44 2.64 2.08 -22.53
C VAL A 44 2.77 1.14 -23.73
N LYS A 45 3.70 0.16 -23.63
CA LYS A 45 3.99 -0.79 -24.72
C LYS A 45 2.88 -1.82 -24.94
N ILE A 46 2.15 -2.17 -23.89
CA ILE A 46 1.18 -3.27 -23.92
C ILE A 46 -0.29 -2.82 -23.99
N ALA A 47 -0.59 -1.55 -23.77
CA ALA A 47 -1.95 -1.02 -23.95
C ALA A 47 -2.35 -1.01 -25.43
N ASP A 48 -3.67 -1.05 -25.70
CA ASP A 48 -4.18 -0.98 -27.08
C ASP A 48 -3.98 0.42 -27.67
N GLU A 49 -4.08 1.46 -26.83
CA GLU A 49 -3.81 2.86 -27.19
C GLU A 49 -2.99 3.52 -26.07
N ALA A 50 -2.17 4.51 -26.39
CA ALA A 50 -1.39 5.25 -25.40
C ALA A 50 -1.32 6.75 -25.74
N TYR A 51 -1.56 7.61 -24.76
CA TYR A 51 -1.58 9.05 -24.92
C TYR A 51 -0.64 9.75 -23.95
N ARG A 52 0.16 10.68 -24.49
CA ARG A 52 1.05 11.51 -23.67
C ARG A 52 0.26 12.60 -22.94
N ILE A 53 0.40 12.65 -21.61
CA ILE A 53 -0.25 13.64 -20.74
C ILE A 53 0.64 14.81 -20.34
N GLY A 54 1.94 14.80 -20.71
CA GLY A 54 2.84 15.90 -20.41
C GLY A 54 4.31 15.50 -20.42
N THR A 55 5.17 16.47 -20.14
CA THR A 55 6.62 16.29 -19.98
C THR A 55 7.05 16.19 -18.53
N ASP A 56 6.31 16.84 -17.61
CA ASP A 56 6.55 16.77 -16.18
C ASP A 56 6.10 15.42 -15.63
N ALA A 57 7.01 14.75 -14.92
CA ALA A 57 6.82 13.39 -14.42
C ALA A 57 5.58 13.23 -13.54
N ILE A 58 5.37 14.15 -12.59
CA ILE A 58 4.32 14.03 -11.58
C ILE A 58 3.07 14.82 -11.98
N ARG A 59 3.22 16.06 -12.41
CA ARG A 59 2.10 16.94 -12.72
C ARG A 59 1.18 16.39 -13.80
N GLY A 60 1.73 15.67 -14.79
CA GLY A 60 0.92 15.06 -15.85
C GLY A 60 -0.11 14.07 -15.27
N TYR A 61 0.29 13.20 -14.33
CA TYR A 61 -0.62 12.25 -13.68
C TYR A 61 -1.59 12.88 -12.67
N LEU A 62 -1.39 14.17 -12.33
CA LEU A 62 -2.28 14.95 -11.46
C LEU A 62 -3.16 15.94 -12.22
N ASP A 63 -3.04 16.00 -13.55
CA ASP A 63 -3.83 16.89 -14.39
C ASP A 63 -5.21 16.30 -14.72
N VAL A 64 -6.17 16.61 -13.86
CA VAL A 64 -7.56 16.15 -13.96
C VAL A 64 -8.18 16.54 -15.33
N ALA A 65 -8.01 17.80 -15.75
CA ALA A 65 -8.62 18.32 -16.95
C ALA A 65 -8.09 17.58 -18.19
N ARG A 66 -6.76 17.39 -18.26
CA ARG A 66 -6.10 16.73 -19.38
C ARG A 66 -6.47 15.25 -19.49
N ILE A 67 -6.55 14.53 -18.35
CA ILE A 67 -6.93 13.11 -18.34
C ILE A 67 -8.38 12.94 -18.81
N VAL A 68 -9.32 13.77 -18.34
CA VAL A 68 -10.73 13.72 -18.76
C VAL A 68 -10.88 14.12 -20.25
N GLU A 69 -10.11 15.12 -20.72
CA GLU A 69 -10.08 15.50 -22.14
C GLU A 69 -9.66 14.32 -23.03
N ILE A 70 -8.57 13.62 -22.67
CA ILE A 70 -8.10 12.45 -23.41
C ILE A 70 -9.14 11.33 -23.38
N ALA A 71 -9.77 11.08 -22.23
CA ALA A 71 -10.80 10.05 -22.12
C ALA A 71 -11.97 10.31 -23.08
N LYS A 72 -12.42 11.56 -23.17
CA LYS A 72 -13.44 11.98 -24.15
C LYS A 72 -12.96 11.80 -25.60
N ALA A 73 -11.75 12.27 -25.89
CA ALA A 73 -11.18 12.25 -27.23
C ALA A 73 -10.96 10.83 -27.78
N CYS A 74 -10.54 9.89 -26.93
CA CYS A 74 -10.36 8.50 -27.33
C CYS A 74 -11.65 7.65 -27.22
N GLY A 75 -12.75 8.21 -26.74
CA GLY A 75 -14.02 7.51 -26.57
C GLY A 75 -13.97 6.43 -25.48
N ALA A 76 -13.30 6.70 -24.35
CA ALA A 76 -13.30 5.79 -23.22
C ALA A 76 -14.64 5.86 -22.47
N ASP A 77 -15.23 4.71 -22.20
CA ASP A 77 -16.49 4.59 -21.43
C ASP A 77 -16.26 4.79 -19.93
N ALA A 78 -15.05 4.40 -19.47
CA ALA A 78 -14.69 4.43 -18.06
C ALA A 78 -13.22 4.81 -17.84
N ILE A 79 -12.92 5.28 -16.61
CA ILE A 79 -11.57 5.55 -16.14
C ILE A 79 -11.28 4.68 -14.91
N HIS A 80 -10.15 3.94 -14.95
CA HIS A 80 -9.64 3.23 -13.78
C HIS A 80 -8.49 4.03 -13.17
N PRO A 81 -8.61 4.53 -11.92
CA PRO A 81 -7.61 5.37 -11.30
C PRO A 81 -6.41 4.59 -10.71
N GLY A 82 -6.52 3.27 -10.54
CA GLY A 82 -5.54 2.47 -9.80
C GLY A 82 -5.43 2.87 -8.34
N TYR A 83 -4.21 3.07 -7.84
CA TYR A 83 -3.91 3.61 -6.52
C TYR A 83 -2.86 4.72 -6.60
N GLY A 84 -2.79 5.60 -5.58
CA GLY A 84 -1.96 6.81 -5.61
C GLY A 84 -2.51 7.86 -6.61
N PHE A 85 -1.73 8.89 -6.90
CA PHE A 85 -2.12 9.99 -7.79
C PHE A 85 -3.56 10.49 -7.54
N LEU A 86 -4.45 10.34 -8.51
CA LEU A 86 -5.83 10.84 -8.46
C LEU A 86 -6.85 9.81 -7.93
N SER A 87 -6.43 8.63 -7.48
CA SER A 87 -7.36 7.56 -7.07
C SER A 87 -8.24 7.91 -5.87
N GLU A 88 -7.80 8.80 -5.00
CA GLU A 88 -8.56 9.31 -3.85
C GLU A 88 -8.88 10.81 -3.98
N ASN A 89 -8.81 11.34 -5.20
CA ASN A 89 -9.16 12.72 -5.48
C ASN A 89 -10.65 12.84 -5.85
N TYR A 90 -11.45 13.47 -4.97
CA TYR A 90 -12.89 13.60 -5.19
C TYR A 90 -13.24 14.52 -6.37
N GLU A 91 -12.39 15.53 -6.68
CA GLU A 91 -12.58 16.42 -7.82
C GLU A 91 -12.41 15.66 -9.13
N PHE A 92 -11.47 14.72 -9.19
CA PHE A 92 -11.29 13.85 -10.34
C PHE A 92 -12.48 12.93 -10.56
N ALA A 93 -12.94 12.24 -9.50
CA ALA A 93 -14.12 11.40 -9.59
C ALA A 93 -15.36 12.22 -10.03
N LYS A 94 -15.53 13.41 -9.46
CA LYS A 94 -16.61 14.34 -9.84
C LYS A 94 -16.49 14.81 -11.29
N ALA A 95 -15.28 15.14 -11.75
CA ALA A 95 -15.06 15.54 -13.16
C ALA A 95 -15.37 14.40 -14.14
N CYS A 96 -15.12 13.13 -13.77
CA CYS A 96 -15.56 11.97 -14.55
C CYS A 96 -17.10 11.86 -14.57
N GLU A 97 -17.76 11.98 -13.43
CA GLU A 97 -19.22 11.95 -13.30
C GLU A 97 -19.87 13.05 -14.18
N ASP A 98 -19.37 14.29 -14.09
CA ASP A 98 -19.86 15.44 -14.86
C ASP A 98 -19.61 15.31 -16.37
N ALA A 99 -18.59 14.56 -16.73
CA ALA A 99 -18.25 14.24 -18.11
C ALA A 99 -19.06 13.07 -18.69
N GLY A 100 -19.87 12.38 -17.89
CA GLY A 100 -20.58 11.16 -18.28
C GLY A 100 -19.67 9.94 -18.47
N ILE A 101 -18.47 9.96 -17.87
CA ILE A 101 -17.49 8.87 -17.90
C ILE A 101 -17.59 8.10 -16.58
N ILE A 102 -17.65 6.78 -16.65
CA ILE A 102 -17.72 5.92 -15.46
C ILE A 102 -16.39 5.98 -14.71
N PHE A 103 -16.38 6.44 -13.46
CA PHE A 103 -15.25 6.32 -12.56
C PHE A 103 -15.26 4.93 -11.92
N ILE A 104 -14.23 4.11 -12.15
CA ILE A 104 -14.12 2.77 -11.57
C ILE A 104 -13.61 2.89 -10.12
N GLY A 105 -14.53 3.08 -9.21
CA GLY A 105 -14.30 3.35 -7.80
C GLY A 105 -15.61 3.74 -7.10
N PRO A 106 -15.56 4.24 -5.87
CA PRO A 106 -16.71 4.77 -5.17
C PRO A 106 -17.11 6.15 -5.71
N LYS A 107 -18.31 6.61 -5.32
CA LYS A 107 -18.78 7.95 -5.69
C LYS A 107 -17.91 9.05 -5.13
N SER A 108 -17.81 10.18 -5.86
CA SER A 108 -17.00 11.34 -5.45
C SER A 108 -17.31 11.85 -4.04
N GLU A 109 -18.60 11.82 -3.64
CA GLU A 109 -19.05 12.21 -2.30
C GLU A 109 -18.46 11.30 -1.20
N VAL A 110 -18.32 10.00 -1.44
CA VAL A 110 -17.75 9.04 -0.50
C VAL A 110 -16.25 9.27 -0.36
N ILE A 111 -15.56 9.50 -1.48
CA ILE A 111 -14.12 9.86 -1.47
C ILE A 111 -13.90 11.12 -0.64
N HIS A 112 -14.71 12.17 -0.87
CA HIS A 112 -14.61 13.42 -0.13
C HIS A 112 -14.80 13.23 1.38
N LYS A 113 -15.84 12.49 1.79
CA LYS A 113 -16.14 12.22 3.21
C LYS A 113 -15.02 11.43 3.90
N MET A 114 -14.52 10.39 3.24
CA MET A 114 -13.52 9.51 3.83
C MET A 114 -12.10 10.07 3.76
N GLY A 115 -11.81 10.93 2.80
CA GLY A 115 -10.54 11.65 2.71
C GLY A 115 -10.32 12.66 3.85
N ASN A 116 -11.40 13.11 4.50
CA ASN A 116 -11.30 13.97 5.68
C ASN A 116 -11.30 13.12 6.97
N LYS A 117 -10.12 12.98 7.59
CA LYS A 117 -9.94 12.13 8.80
C LYS A 117 -10.90 12.47 9.94
N ASN A 118 -11.21 13.74 10.15
CA ASN A 118 -12.11 14.18 11.24
C ASN A 118 -13.57 13.80 10.92
N ILE A 119 -14.01 13.99 9.68
CA ILE A 119 -15.35 13.60 9.24
C ILE A 119 -15.49 12.08 9.32
N ALA A 120 -14.52 11.34 8.77
CA ALA A 120 -14.49 9.88 8.79
C ALA A 120 -14.59 9.35 10.23
N ARG A 121 -13.74 9.86 11.13
CA ARG A 121 -13.72 9.46 12.54
C ARG A 121 -15.06 9.72 13.26
N LYS A 122 -15.65 10.92 13.10
CA LYS A 122 -16.94 11.26 13.69
C LYS A 122 -18.06 10.35 13.15
N LEU A 123 -18.03 10.08 11.86
CA LEU A 123 -19.02 9.20 11.22
C LEU A 123 -18.89 7.76 11.73
N MET A 124 -17.68 7.23 11.86
CA MET A 124 -17.41 5.90 12.39
C MET A 124 -17.87 5.79 13.85
N ALA A 125 -17.50 6.75 14.71
CA ALA A 125 -17.95 6.79 16.10
C ALA A 125 -19.47 6.82 16.24
N LYS A 126 -20.16 7.63 15.42
CA LYS A 126 -21.65 7.71 15.40
C LYS A 126 -22.30 6.38 15.04
N ASN A 127 -21.64 5.56 14.24
CA ASN A 127 -22.14 4.25 13.83
C ASN A 127 -21.60 3.09 14.70
N GLY A 128 -21.04 3.39 15.88
CA GLY A 128 -20.56 2.38 16.82
C GLY A 128 -19.31 1.63 16.40
N ILE A 129 -18.57 2.14 15.41
CA ILE A 129 -17.26 1.58 15.00
C ILE A 129 -16.22 2.03 16.03
N PRO A 130 -15.44 1.10 16.60
CA PRO A 130 -14.39 1.45 17.56
C PRO A 130 -13.36 2.41 16.91
N ILE A 131 -13.15 3.55 17.53
CA ILE A 131 -12.10 4.52 17.15
C ILE A 131 -11.08 4.63 18.26
N VAL A 132 -9.86 5.07 17.93
CA VAL A 132 -8.85 5.34 18.95
C VAL A 132 -9.42 6.37 19.93
N PRO A 133 -9.47 6.08 21.26
CA PRO A 133 -9.96 7.05 22.25
C PRO A 133 -9.19 8.38 22.16
N GLY A 134 -9.87 9.48 22.16
CA GLY A 134 -9.24 10.79 22.01
C GLY A 134 -10.18 11.94 22.24
N THR A 135 -9.65 13.14 22.12
CA THR A 135 -10.36 14.41 22.30
C THR A 135 -10.69 15.06 20.97
N GLU A 136 -11.54 16.05 21.01
CA GLU A 136 -11.59 17.10 20.00
C GLU A 136 -10.42 18.09 20.21
N LYS A 137 -10.47 19.26 19.58
CA LYS A 137 -9.45 20.30 19.70
C LYS A 137 -9.20 20.67 21.17
N LEU A 138 -7.95 20.69 21.57
CA LEU A 138 -7.54 21.01 22.94
C LEU A 138 -7.36 22.51 23.21
N ASN A 139 -7.28 23.33 22.18
CA ASN A 139 -6.88 24.73 22.25
C ASN A 139 -7.81 25.61 23.14
N SER A 140 -9.05 25.19 23.36
CA SER A 140 -10.04 25.89 24.17
C SER A 140 -10.05 25.46 25.65
N TYR A 141 -9.24 24.45 26.01
CA TYR A 141 -9.21 23.91 27.38
C TYR A 141 -7.98 24.37 28.15
N SER A 142 -8.13 24.48 29.47
CA SER A 142 -7.02 24.74 30.40
C SER A 142 -6.08 23.53 30.49
N MET A 143 -4.87 23.70 30.94
CA MET A 143 -3.92 22.59 31.09
C MET A 143 -4.40 21.55 32.10
N GLU A 144 -5.14 21.97 33.14
CA GLU A 144 -5.77 21.07 34.11
C GLU A 144 -6.81 20.15 33.44
N GLU A 145 -7.66 20.70 32.57
CA GLU A 145 -8.64 19.94 31.82
C GLU A 145 -7.95 18.97 30.82
N ILE A 146 -6.88 19.42 30.16
CA ILE A 146 -6.08 18.58 29.26
C ILE A 146 -5.45 17.40 30.01
N LYS A 147 -4.95 17.60 31.23
CA LYS A 147 -4.44 16.53 32.10
C LYS A 147 -5.55 15.51 32.45
N ILE A 148 -6.73 16.00 32.82
CA ILE A 148 -7.88 15.13 33.12
C ILE A 148 -8.26 14.27 31.87
N PHE A 149 -8.23 14.84 30.67
CA PHE A 149 -8.46 14.08 29.46
C PHE A 149 -7.39 13.01 29.22
N ALA A 150 -6.10 13.35 29.45
CA ALA A 150 -5.00 12.41 29.31
C ALA A 150 -5.11 11.24 30.31
N GLU A 151 -5.48 11.50 31.56
CA GLU A 151 -5.74 10.46 32.56
C GLU A 151 -6.90 9.55 32.16
N LYS A 152 -8.01 10.14 31.68
CA LYS A 152 -9.18 9.38 31.24
C LYS A 152 -8.88 8.48 30.03
N ILE A 153 -8.06 8.95 29.08
CA ILE A 153 -7.58 8.18 27.92
C ILE A 153 -6.56 7.13 28.39
N GLY A 154 -5.77 7.44 29.39
CA GLY A 154 -4.68 6.62 29.93
C GLY A 154 -3.39 6.77 29.13
N TYR A 155 -2.27 7.04 29.84
CA TYR A 155 -0.94 7.13 29.21
C TYR A 155 -0.48 5.77 28.64
N PRO A 156 0.37 5.76 27.59
CA PRO A 156 0.83 6.92 26.84
C PRO A 156 -0.27 7.51 25.95
N VAL A 157 -0.19 8.82 25.73
CA VAL A 157 -1.06 9.55 24.80
C VAL A 157 -0.23 10.17 23.68
N ILE A 158 -0.85 10.48 22.57
CA ILE A 158 -0.23 11.14 21.42
C ILE A 158 -0.96 12.45 21.13
N LEU A 159 -0.19 13.53 21.06
CA LEU A 159 -0.66 14.83 20.62
C LEU A 159 -0.41 14.98 19.12
N LYS A 160 -1.40 15.47 18.39
CA LYS A 160 -1.34 15.65 16.95
C LYS A 160 -1.88 17.01 16.55
N ALA A 161 -1.14 17.72 15.68
CA ALA A 161 -1.63 18.90 15.01
C ALA A 161 -2.72 18.56 13.98
N SER A 162 -3.75 19.37 13.85
CA SER A 162 -4.89 19.15 12.94
C SER A 162 -4.47 19.05 11.46
N GLY A 163 -3.40 19.75 11.06
CA GLY A 163 -2.78 19.67 9.74
C GLY A 163 -1.55 18.76 9.68
N GLY A 164 -1.21 18.08 10.79
CA GLY A 164 0.03 17.31 10.93
C GLY A 164 0.07 16.04 10.12
N GLY A 165 1.24 15.75 9.54
CA GLY A 165 1.53 14.55 8.80
C GLY A 165 3.03 14.36 8.62
N GLY A 166 3.47 13.15 8.27
CA GLY A 166 4.88 12.87 8.03
C GLY A 166 5.80 13.04 9.25
N GLY A 167 5.26 12.85 10.47
CA GLY A 167 6.03 12.95 11.72
C GLY A 167 6.17 14.37 12.30
N ARG A 168 5.62 15.40 11.63
CA ARG A 168 5.62 16.80 12.12
C ARG A 168 4.31 17.13 12.83
N GLY A 169 4.41 17.88 13.93
CA GLY A 169 3.26 18.21 14.76
C GLY A 169 2.71 17.00 15.52
N ILE A 170 3.56 16.03 15.84
CA ILE A 170 3.19 14.79 16.55
C ILE A 170 4.14 14.61 17.73
N ARG A 171 3.58 14.35 18.93
CA ARG A 171 4.34 14.10 20.17
C ARG A 171 3.71 12.98 20.97
N VAL A 172 4.49 11.94 21.28
CA VAL A 172 4.08 10.89 22.21
C VAL A 172 4.45 11.33 23.63
N VAL A 173 3.50 11.21 24.54
CA VAL A 173 3.64 11.58 25.94
C VAL A 173 3.43 10.36 26.81
N HIS A 174 4.46 9.93 27.49
CA HIS A 174 4.43 8.72 28.34
C HIS A 174 3.98 9.00 29.77
N LYS A 175 4.17 10.23 30.27
CA LYS A 175 3.89 10.64 31.64
C LYS A 175 3.28 12.03 31.68
N GLU A 176 2.46 12.30 32.70
CA GLU A 176 1.81 13.59 32.90
C GLU A 176 2.79 14.76 32.92
N GLN A 177 3.96 14.59 33.53
CA GLN A 177 4.99 15.63 33.68
C GLN A 177 5.46 16.21 32.34
N ASP A 178 5.38 15.42 31.25
CA ASP A 178 5.86 15.82 29.93
C ASP A 178 4.75 16.46 29.08
N LEU A 179 3.48 16.41 29.55
CA LEU A 179 2.30 16.74 28.74
C LEU A 179 2.28 18.20 28.31
N GLU A 180 2.52 19.14 29.25
CA GLU A 180 2.48 20.58 29.01
C GLU A 180 3.53 20.99 27.97
N ASN A 181 4.79 20.57 28.19
CA ASN A 181 5.88 20.85 27.25
C ASN A 181 5.62 20.27 25.85
N ALA A 182 5.07 19.05 25.78
CA ALA A 182 4.72 18.40 24.54
C ALA A 182 3.57 19.12 23.81
N PHE A 183 2.55 19.58 24.55
CA PHE A 183 1.42 20.32 24.00
C PHE A 183 1.86 21.65 23.40
N GLU A 184 2.62 22.47 24.16
CA GLU A 184 3.12 23.76 23.69
C GLU A 184 4.08 23.60 22.49
N SER A 185 4.91 22.55 22.48
CA SER A 185 5.79 22.26 21.36
C SER A 185 4.99 21.86 20.12
N CYS A 186 3.98 20.99 20.27
CA CYS A 186 3.11 20.56 19.19
C CYS A 186 2.34 21.75 18.59
N LYS A 187 1.82 22.64 19.43
CA LYS A 187 1.09 23.85 19.02
C LYS A 187 1.97 24.83 18.23
N ARG A 188 3.21 25.07 18.69
CA ARG A 188 4.17 25.91 17.95
C ARG A 188 4.54 25.35 16.59
N GLU A 189 4.79 24.04 16.51
CA GLU A 189 5.07 23.38 15.24
C GLU A 189 3.85 23.46 14.30
N ALA A 190 2.65 23.22 14.83
CA ALA A 190 1.40 23.30 14.08
C ALA A 190 1.23 24.70 13.45
N LEU A 191 1.44 25.75 14.21
CA LEU A 191 1.36 27.13 13.72
C LEU A 191 2.44 27.41 12.66
N THR A 192 3.68 26.97 12.90
CA THR A 192 4.82 27.25 12.01
C THR A 192 4.70 26.56 10.66
N TYR A 193 4.29 25.29 10.64
CA TYR A 193 4.30 24.48 9.40
C TYR A 193 2.95 24.42 8.70
N PHE A 194 1.84 24.57 9.43
CA PHE A 194 0.50 24.38 8.87
C PHE A 194 -0.38 25.63 8.97
N ASN A 195 0.13 26.72 9.53
CA ASN A 195 -0.61 27.95 9.79
C ASN A 195 -1.93 27.71 10.54
N ASN A 196 -1.95 26.67 11.38
CA ASN A 196 -3.07 26.28 12.22
C ASN A 196 -2.53 25.65 13.49
N ASP A 197 -2.87 26.19 14.67
CA ASP A 197 -2.36 25.78 15.97
C ASP A 197 -3.22 24.71 16.66
N GLU A 198 -4.24 24.20 15.96
CA GLU A 198 -5.15 23.19 16.51
C GLU A 198 -4.43 21.88 16.83
N VAL A 199 -4.50 21.46 18.08
CA VAL A 199 -3.95 20.20 18.60
C VAL A 199 -5.07 19.35 19.19
N PHE A 200 -5.05 18.06 18.94
CA PHE A 200 -5.90 17.07 19.59
C PHE A 200 -5.05 15.95 20.20
N MET A 201 -5.65 15.20 21.11
CA MET A 201 -5.02 14.10 21.84
C MET A 201 -5.70 12.78 21.51
N GLU A 202 -4.92 11.72 21.38
CA GLU A 202 -5.42 10.36 21.24
C GLU A 202 -4.65 9.41 22.15
N LYS A 203 -5.24 8.25 22.43
CA LYS A 203 -4.50 7.12 22.99
C LYS A 203 -3.35 6.75 22.05
N TYR A 204 -2.14 6.67 22.59
CA TYR A 204 -1.05 6.06 21.86
C TYR A 204 -1.14 4.53 21.97
N VAL A 205 -1.44 3.87 20.87
CA VAL A 205 -1.43 2.41 20.82
C VAL A 205 0.03 1.98 20.62
N VAL A 206 0.58 1.27 21.61
CA VAL A 206 1.99 0.86 21.60
C VAL A 206 2.14 -0.37 20.72
N ASN A 207 3.08 -0.34 19.78
CA ASN A 207 3.42 -1.44 18.88
C ASN A 207 2.21 -2.20 18.32
N PRO A 208 1.21 -1.50 17.74
CA PRO A 208 0.02 -2.16 17.26
C PRO A 208 0.33 -3.02 16.04
N ARG A 209 -0.52 -4.00 15.77
CA ARG A 209 -0.60 -4.60 14.45
C ARG A 209 -1.46 -3.73 13.54
N HIS A 210 -1.06 -3.61 12.29
CA HIS A 210 -1.83 -2.94 11.25
C HIS A 210 -2.62 -4.00 10.47
N ILE A 211 -3.90 -4.11 10.79
CA ILE A 211 -4.80 -5.11 10.19
C ILE A 211 -5.82 -4.37 9.34
N GLU A 212 -6.01 -4.83 8.12
CA GLU A 212 -6.96 -4.21 7.21
C GLU A 212 -7.89 -5.23 6.55
N PHE A 213 -9.12 -4.82 6.25
CA PHE A 213 -10.11 -5.67 5.60
C PHE A 213 -10.43 -5.18 4.20
N GLN A 214 -10.27 -6.06 3.22
CA GLN A 214 -10.70 -5.79 1.85
C GLN A 214 -12.22 -5.78 1.78
N ILE A 215 -12.79 -4.66 1.39
CA ILE A 215 -14.22 -4.48 1.15
C ILE A 215 -14.52 -4.59 -0.34
N LEU A 216 -15.66 -5.18 -0.66
CA LEU A 216 -16.24 -5.17 -1.98
C LEU A 216 -17.74 -4.89 -1.85
N GLY A 217 -18.22 -3.83 -2.51
CA GLY A 217 -19.63 -3.41 -2.46
C GLY A 217 -20.16 -3.10 -3.84
N ASP A 218 -21.41 -3.50 -4.12
CA ASP A 218 -22.09 -3.16 -5.38
C ASP A 218 -22.93 -1.86 -5.27
N ASN A 219 -23.57 -1.47 -6.36
CA ASN A 219 -24.43 -0.30 -6.40
C ASN A 219 -25.82 -0.52 -5.79
N TYR A 220 -26.13 -1.73 -5.27
CA TYR A 220 -27.44 -2.13 -4.75
C TYR A 220 -27.43 -2.31 -3.24
N GLY A 221 -26.27 -2.06 -2.58
CA GLY A 221 -26.13 -2.13 -1.13
C GLY A 221 -25.62 -3.47 -0.60
N ASN A 222 -25.27 -4.42 -1.47
CA ASN A 222 -24.59 -5.63 -1.06
C ASN A 222 -23.12 -5.31 -0.78
N ILE A 223 -22.67 -5.53 0.44
CA ILE A 223 -21.28 -5.28 0.88
C ILE A 223 -20.78 -6.49 1.64
N ILE A 224 -19.61 -6.99 1.23
CA ILE A 224 -18.90 -8.09 1.87
C ILE A 224 -17.44 -7.69 2.16
N HIS A 225 -16.78 -8.43 3.05
CA HIS A 225 -15.32 -8.38 3.18
C HIS A 225 -14.68 -9.65 2.62
N LEU A 226 -13.48 -9.52 2.04
CA LEU A 226 -12.70 -10.59 1.45
C LEU A 226 -11.51 -11.01 2.34
N CYS A 227 -11.76 -11.12 3.65
CA CYS A 227 -10.75 -11.33 4.68
C CYS A 227 -9.82 -10.15 4.93
N GLU A 228 -8.94 -10.36 5.90
CA GLU A 228 -7.97 -9.37 6.35
C GLU A 228 -6.58 -9.63 5.77
N ARG A 229 -5.79 -8.55 5.80
CA ARG A 229 -4.35 -8.54 5.59
C ARG A 229 -3.66 -7.99 6.83
N ASP A 230 -2.49 -8.53 7.13
CA ASP A 230 -1.56 -7.96 8.09
C ASP A 230 -0.52 -7.13 7.33
N CYS A 231 -0.48 -5.85 7.61
CA CYS A 231 0.41 -4.88 7.01
C CYS A 231 1.38 -4.27 8.03
N SER A 232 1.70 -5.01 9.09
CA SER A 232 2.52 -4.51 10.21
C SER A 232 3.99 -4.33 9.84
N ILE A 233 4.52 -5.08 8.87
CA ILE A 233 5.93 -4.94 8.46
C ILE A 233 6.10 -3.67 7.64
N GLN A 234 6.49 -2.59 8.30
CA GLN A 234 6.58 -1.25 7.74
C GLN A 234 7.94 -0.61 8.04
N ARG A 235 8.40 0.25 7.13
CA ARG A 235 9.53 1.16 7.34
C ARG A 235 9.06 2.60 7.10
N ARG A 236 9.17 3.46 8.11
CA ARG A 236 8.71 4.86 8.02
C ARG A 236 7.25 4.98 7.54
N HIS A 237 6.37 4.13 8.06
CA HIS A 237 4.95 4.01 7.69
C HIS A 237 4.69 3.57 6.24
N GLN A 238 5.68 3.04 5.55
CA GLN A 238 5.51 2.38 4.25
C GLN A 238 5.55 0.88 4.44
N LYS A 239 4.52 0.18 3.94
CA LYS A 239 4.41 -1.28 3.97
C LYS A 239 5.53 -1.90 3.15
N VAL A 240 6.16 -2.96 3.65
CA VAL A 240 7.31 -3.66 3.05
C VAL A 240 6.97 -5.11 2.72
N ILE A 241 6.28 -5.77 3.65
CA ILE A 241 5.73 -7.13 3.47
C ILE A 241 4.32 -7.13 4.02
N GLU A 242 3.40 -7.74 3.28
CA GLU A 242 2.01 -7.93 3.66
C GLU A 242 1.63 -9.41 3.63
N ILE A 243 0.72 -9.82 4.52
CA ILE A 243 0.37 -11.22 4.74
C ILE A 243 -1.15 -11.38 4.80
N ALA A 244 -1.68 -12.39 4.13
CA ALA A 244 -3.09 -12.76 4.20
C ALA A 244 -3.28 -14.29 4.32
N PRO A 245 -4.17 -14.76 5.20
CA PRO A 245 -4.78 -14.02 6.30
C PRO A 245 -3.74 -13.69 7.38
N CYS A 246 -4.09 -12.79 8.29
CA CYS A 246 -3.25 -12.38 9.40
C CYS A 246 -2.89 -13.58 10.31
N PRO A 247 -1.60 -13.92 10.50
CA PRO A 247 -1.20 -14.99 11.38
C PRO A 247 -1.49 -14.65 12.86
N GLY A 248 -1.92 -15.65 13.63
CA GLY A 248 -2.03 -15.55 15.10
C GLY A 248 -3.27 -14.83 15.64
N ILE A 249 -4.18 -14.32 14.81
CA ILE A 249 -5.48 -13.84 15.32
C ILE A 249 -6.50 -14.97 15.39
N SER A 250 -7.37 -14.94 16.41
CA SER A 250 -8.42 -15.94 16.57
C SER A 250 -9.54 -15.75 15.52
N ASP A 251 -10.24 -16.84 15.17
CA ASP A 251 -11.36 -16.79 14.25
C ASP A 251 -12.50 -15.88 14.75
N ASN A 252 -12.72 -15.81 16.08
CA ASN A 252 -13.70 -14.92 16.66
C ASN A 252 -13.32 -13.45 16.48
N LEU A 253 -12.05 -13.08 16.70
CA LEU A 253 -11.56 -11.73 16.48
C LEU A 253 -11.65 -11.34 15.01
N ARG A 254 -11.20 -12.24 14.10
CA ARG A 254 -11.33 -12.08 12.64
C ARG A 254 -12.77 -11.79 12.24
N LYS A 255 -13.71 -12.59 12.72
CA LYS A 255 -15.14 -12.43 12.45
C LYS A 255 -15.66 -11.09 12.96
N THR A 256 -15.32 -10.71 14.20
CA THR A 256 -15.76 -9.44 14.80
C THR A 256 -15.24 -8.24 14.03
N MET A 257 -13.95 -8.24 13.69
CA MET A 257 -13.34 -7.17 12.90
C MET A 257 -13.95 -7.09 11.49
N GLY A 258 -14.17 -8.24 10.85
CA GLY A 258 -14.79 -8.29 9.51
C GLY A 258 -16.21 -7.74 9.50
N VAL A 259 -17.05 -8.11 10.46
CA VAL A 259 -18.41 -7.54 10.62
C VAL A 259 -18.33 -6.02 10.84
N THR A 260 -17.39 -5.57 11.66
CA THR A 260 -17.17 -4.14 11.90
C THR A 260 -16.71 -3.41 10.64
N ALA A 261 -15.83 -4.01 9.83
CA ALA A 261 -15.40 -3.43 8.55
C ALA A 261 -16.56 -3.28 7.56
N VAL A 262 -17.43 -4.29 7.45
CA VAL A 262 -18.66 -4.20 6.63
C VAL A 262 -19.61 -3.13 7.16
N ALA A 263 -19.79 -3.03 8.48
CA ALA A 263 -20.62 -1.99 9.09
C ALA A 263 -20.07 -0.59 8.79
N ALA A 264 -18.75 -0.39 8.87
CA ALA A 264 -18.08 0.87 8.51
C ALA A 264 -18.33 1.25 7.04
N ALA A 265 -18.17 0.30 6.12
CA ALA A 265 -18.44 0.52 4.69
C ALA A 265 -19.92 0.83 4.41
N LYS A 266 -20.86 0.15 5.08
CA LYS A 266 -22.31 0.43 5.00
C LYS A 266 -22.66 1.83 5.49
N ALA A 267 -22.03 2.28 6.58
CA ALA A 267 -22.27 3.60 7.17
C ALA A 267 -21.98 4.76 6.22
N VAL A 268 -21.11 4.57 5.23
CA VAL A 268 -20.76 5.58 4.23
C VAL A 268 -21.41 5.33 2.87
N GLY A 269 -22.19 4.26 2.71
CA GLY A 269 -22.77 3.86 1.42
C GLY A 269 -21.70 3.49 0.39
N TYR A 270 -20.69 2.73 0.82
CA TYR A 270 -19.53 2.41 -0.01
C TYR A 270 -19.88 1.51 -1.19
N THR A 271 -19.28 1.78 -2.34
CA THR A 271 -19.39 0.95 -3.55
C THR A 271 -18.00 0.70 -4.12
N ASN A 272 -17.86 -0.39 -4.89
CA ASN A 272 -16.62 -0.85 -5.49
C ASN A 272 -15.64 -1.44 -4.47
N ALA A 273 -14.34 -1.58 -4.81
CA ALA A 273 -13.32 -2.11 -3.92
C ALA A 273 -12.73 -1.01 -3.03
N GLY A 274 -12.58 -1.30 -1.76
CA GLY A 274 -11.95 -0.41 -0.78
C GLY A 274 -11.41 -1.19 0.41
N THR A 275 -10.78 -0.51 1.33
CA THR A 275 -10.13 -1.15 2.48
C THR A 275 -10.42 -0.38 3.76
N ILE A 276 -10.82 -1.09 4.81
CA ILE A 276 -10.94 -0.56 6.17
C ILE A 276 -9.69 -0.96 6.96
N GLU A 277 -8.94 0.00 7.44
CA GLU A 277 -7.72 -0.20 8.20
C GLU A 277 -7.97 -0.03 9.71
N PHE A 278 -7.39 -0.95 10.49
CA PHE A 278 -7.48 -0.97 11.95
C PHE A 278 -6.10 -1.08 12.59
N LEU A 279 -5.95 -0.45 13.75
CA LEU A 279 -4.88 -0.78 14.69
C LEU A 279 -5.40 -1.83 15.67
N LEU A 280 -4.67 -2.93 15.83
CA LEU A 280 -4.96 -4.00 16.77
C LEU A 280 -3.90 -4.00 17.87
N ASP A 281 -4.31 -3.87 19.14
CA ASP A 281 -3.40 -3.89 20.28
C ASP A 281 -3.20 -5.32 20.86
N ASP A 282 -2.25 -5.47 21.79
CA ASP A 282 -1.90 -6.73 22.45
C ASP A 282 -3.05 -7.32 23.30
N TYR A 283 -4.08 -6.52 23.59
CA TYR A 283 -5.28 -6.96 24.33
C TYR A 283 -6.42 -7.38 23.42
N ASN A 284 -6.16 -7.53 22.10
CA ASN A 284 -7.15 -7.81 21.06
C ASN A 284 -8.23 -6.72 20.92
N ARG A 285 -7.95 -5.49 21.35
CA ARG A 285 -8.80 -4.34 21.07
C ARG A 285 -8.36 -3.74 19.74
N PHE A 286 -9.32 -3.43 18.88
CA PHE A 286 -9.03 -2.85 17.56
C PHE A 286 -9.73 -1.51 17.40
N TYR A 287 -9.12 -0.65 16.61
CA TYR A 287 -9.56 0.72 16.42
C TYR A 287 -9.47 1.10 14.95
N PHE A 288 -10.56 1.66 14.42
CA PHE A 288 -10.57 2.22 13.07
C PHE A 288 -9.47 3.28 12.93
N MET A 289 -8.67 3.15 11.90
CA MET A 289 -7.62 4.10 11.54
C MET A 289 -8.05 4.98 10.38
N GLU A 290 -8.35 4.36 9.24
CA GLU A 290 -8.81 5.05 8.03
C GLU A 290 -9.53 4.08 7.07
N MET A 291 -10.16 4.65 6.04
CA MET A 291 -10.68 3.90 4.92
C MET A 291 -9.99 4.38 3.64
N ASN A 292 -9.37 3.45 2.92
CA ASN A 292 -8.85 3.73 1.59
C ASN A 292 -9.94 3.47 0.55
N THR A 293 -10.31 4.52 -0.16
CA THR A 293 -11.44 4.51 -1.11
C THR A 293 -11.01 4.08 -2.52
N ARG A 294 -10.13 3.09 -2.60
CA ARG A 294 -9.49 2.58 -3.82
C ARG A 294 -9.00 1.15 -3.63
N ILE A 295 -8.50 0.55 -4.71
CA ILE A 295 -7.72 -0.68 -4.61
C ILE A 295 -6.38 -0.40 -3.89
N GLN A 296 -5.89 -1.35 -3.11
CA GLN A 296 -4.60 -1.28 -2.42
C GLN A 296 -3.48 -1.91 -3.25
N VAL A 297 -2.22 -1.56 -2.96
CA VAL A 297 -1.04 -2.19 -3.57
C VAL A 297 -1.08 -3.70 -3.35
N GLU A 298 -1.36 -4.11 -2.12
CA GLU A 298 -1.35 -5.47 -1.57
C GLU A 298 -2.63 -6.29 -1.87
N HIS A 299 -3.49 -5.80 -2.77
CA HIS A 299 -4.69 -6.58 -3.19
C HIS A 299 -4.37 -8.00 -3.70
N PRO A 300 -3.21 -8.27 -4.33
CA PRO A 300 -2.91 -9.61 -4.84
C PRO A 300 -2.94 -10.71 -3.78
N ILE A 301 -2.54 -10.45 -2.53
CA ILE A 301 -2.58 -11.50 -1.50
C ILE A 301 -4.02 -11.91 -1.13
N THR A 302 -4.96 -10.97 -1.18
CA THR A 302 -6.40 -11.28 -1.03
C THR A 302 -6.90 -12.09 -2.21
N GLU A 303 -6.52 -11.74 -3.44
CA GLU A 303 -6.86 -12.51 -4.64
C GLU A 303 -6.36 -13.95 -4.54
N GLU A 304 -5.11 -14.14 -4.09
CA GLU A 304 -4.51 -15.46 -3.96
C GLU A 304 -5.23 -16.35 -2.95
N ILE A 305 -5.63 -15.84 -1.79
CA ILE A 305 -6.29 -16.66 -0.77
C ILE A 305 -7.77 -16.90 -1.05
N THR A 306 -8.44 -16.01 -1.79
CA THR A 306 -9.88 -16.10 -2.08
C THR A 306 -10.21 -16.65 -3.46
N GLY A 307 -9.29 -16.50 -4.42
CA GLY A 307 -9.53 -16.82 -5.84
C GLY A 307 -10.40 -15.77 -6.56
N ILE A 308 -10.58 -14.58 -5.97
CA ILE A 308 -11.41 -13.50 -6.53
C ILE A 308 -10.51 -12.43 -7.13
N ASP A 309 -10.62 -12.19 -8.44
CA ASP A 309 -9.91 -11.10 -9.13
C ASP A 309 -10.59 -9.75 -8.81
N LEU A 310 -9.92 -8.92 -8.02
CA LEU A 310 -10.46 -7.65 -7.53
C LEU A 310 -10.58 -6.60 -8.64
N ILE A 311 -9.65 -6.56 -9.57
CA ILE A 311 -9.70 -5.59 -10.67
C ILE A 311 -10.87 -5.92 -11.62
N ILE A 312 -11.06 -7.20 -11.94
CA ILE A 312 -12.23 -7.64 -12.72
C ILE A 312 -13.53 -7.29 -11.99
N ARG A 313 -13.60 -7.53 -10.66
CA ARG A 313 -14.79 -7.17 -9.87
C ARG A 313 -15.03 -5.67 -9.85
N GLN A 314 -13.99 -4.84 -9.75
CA GLN A 314 -14.13 -3.39 -9.82
C GLN A 314 -14.78 -2.94 -11.15
N ILE A 315 -14.32 -3.48 -12.26
CA ILE A 315 -14.84 -3.17 -13.60
C ILE A 315 -16.30 -3.60 -13.74
N ARG A 316 -16.66 -4.81 -13.32
CA ARG A 316 -18.02 -5.36 -13.38
C ARG A 316 -19.00 -4.58 -12.52
N ILE A 317 -18.62 -4.25 -11.28
CA ILE A 317 -19.45 -3.43 -10.39
C ILE A 317 -19.65 -2.04 -10.98
N ALA A 318 -18.62 -1.43 -11.55
CA ALA A 318 -18.74 -0.14 -12.22
C ALA A 318 -19.66 -0.18 -13.46
N ALA A 319 -19.70 -1.32 -14.16
CA ALA A 319 -20.66 -1.59 -15.24
C ALA A 319 -22.09 -1.78 -14.75
N GLY A 320 -22.33 -1.85 -13.42
CA GLY A 320 -23.65 -2.02 -12.82
C GLY A 320 -24.03 -3.49 -12.56
N GLU A 321 -23.07 -4.41 -12.54
CA GLU A 321 -23.34 -5.79 -12.13
C GLU A 321 -23.64 -5.87 -10.63
N ILE A 322 -24.58 -6.72 -10.26
CA ILE A 322 -24.88 -7.06 -8.88
C ILE A 322 -23.79 -8.00 -8.38
N LEU A 323 -23.39 -7.84 -7.13
CA LEU A 323 -22.42 -8.73 -6.49
C LEU A 323 -23.04 -10.13 -6.33
N ASP A 324 -22.51 -11.09 -7.06
CA ASP A 324 -22.93 -12.51 -7.10
C ASP A 324 -22.30 -13.37 -6.00
N LEU A 325 -21.83 -12.74 -4.91
CA LEU A 325 -21.16 -13.36 -3.79
C LEU A 325 -21.83 -12.95 -2.47
N GLU A 326 -22.02 -13.92 -1.60
CA GLU A 326 -22.41 -13.69 -0.21
C GLU A 326 -21.18 -13.83 0.72
N GLN A 327 -21.29 -13.28 1.95
CA GLN A 327 -20.19 -13.40 2.92
C GLN A 327 -19.83 -14.85 3.25
N SER A 328 -20.80 -15.76 3.18
CA SER A 328 -20.61 -17.21 3.41
C SER A 328 -19.78 -17.90 2.34
N ASP A 329 -19.67 -17.32 1.14
CA ASP A 329 -18.88 -17.86 0.03
C ASP A 329 -17.39 -17.58 0.19
N ILE A 330 -17.05 -16.58 1.00
CA ILE A 330 -15.67 -16.15 1.20
C ILE A 330 -14.97 -17.11 2.16
N LYS A 331 -14.20 -18.01 1.59
CA LYS A 331 -13.44 -19.05 2.31
C LYS A 331 -11.96 -18.97 1.94
N PRO A 332 -11.15 -18.21 2.70
CA PRO A 332 -9.72 -18.10 2.42
C PRO A 332 -9.04 -19.46 2.51
N ARG A 333 -8.09 -19.72 1.61
CA ARG A 333 -7.37 -20.99 1.52
C ARG A 333 -5.86 -20.75 1.57
N GLY A 334 -5.23 -21.27 2.60
CA GLY A 334 -3.79 -21.15 2.81
C GLY A 334 -3.39 -19.74 3.26
N PHE A 335 -2.14 -19.40 2.97
CA PHE A 335 -1.52 -18.10 3.27
C PHE A 335 -0.90 -17.54 2.00
N ALA A 336 -1.02 -16.22 1.82
CA ALA A 336 -0.28 -15.49 0.80
C ALA A 336 0.57 -14.41 1.46
N ILE A 337 1.77 -14.18 0.93
CA ILE A 337 2.70 -13.12 1.36
C ILE A 337 3.09 -12.33 0.13
N GLU A 338 2.99 -11.01 0.20
CA GLU A 338 3.53 -10.08 -0.78
C GLU A 338 4.79 -9.43 -0.20
N ALA A 339 5.83 -9.31 -1.01
CA ALA A 339 7.03 -8.54 -0.71
C ALA A 339 7.22 -7.46 -1.78
N ARG A 340 7.35 -6.20 -1.35
CA ARG A 340 7.58 -5.07 -2.25
C ARG A 340 9.06 -4.96 -2.58
N ILE A 341 9.41 -5.21 -3.84
CA ILE A 341 10.78 -5.06 -4.35
C ILE A 341 10.93 -3.64 -4.88
N THR A 342 11.82 -2.86 -4.25
CA THR A 342 12.06 -1.46 -4.59
C THR A 342 13.50 -1.23 -5.06
N ALA A 343 13.69 -0.22 -5.91
CA ALA A 343 15.01 0.26 -6.35
C ALA A 343 15.62 1.17 -5.29
N GLU A 344 16.12 0.59 -4.21
CA GLU A 344 16.68 1.30 -3.06
C GLU A 344 17.98 0.63 -2.57
N ASN A 345 18.93 1.46 -2.14
CA ASN A 345 20.18 0.99 -1.56
C ASN A 345 20.08 0.88 -0.03
N VAL A 346 19.88 -0.33 0.47
CA VAL A 346 19.67 -0.63 1.89
C VAL A 346 20.89 -0.23 2.76
N TRP A 347 22.11 -0.37 2.24
CA TRP A 347 23.35 -0.01 2.96
C TRP A 347 23.59 1.51 3.02
N LYS A 348 22.87 2.28 2.20
CA LYS A 348 22.89 3.75 2.21
C LYS A 348 21.56 4.34 2.68
N ASN A 349 21.01 3.79 3.76
CA ASN A 349 19.77 4.26 4.37
C ASN A 349 18.57 4.32 3.37
N PHE A 350 18.50 3.33 2.47
CA PHE A 350 17.43 3.17 1.48
C PHE A 350 17.26 4.38 0.53
N ILE A 351 18.36 5.02 0.16
CA ILE A 351 18.28 6.03 -0.90
C ILE A 351 17.86 5.38 -2.22
N PRO A 352 17.06 6.07 -3.06
CA PRO A 352 16.69 5.56 -4.37
C PRO A 352 17.91 5.18 -5.22
N SER A 353 17.76 4.11 -5.99
CA SER A 353 18.78 3.57 -6.90
C SER A 353 18.23 3.55 -8.34
N PRO A 354 18.01 4.71 -8.98
CA PRO A 354 17.58 4.76 -10.37
C PRO A 354 18.72 4.26 -11.28
N GLY A 355 18.37 3.83 -12.48
CA GLY A 355 19.35 3.38 -13.45
C GLY A 355 18.80 2.39 -14.46
N LYS A 356 19.64 1.94 -15.37
CA LYS A 356 19.31 0.93 -16.35
C LYS A 356 19.41 -0.45 -15.71
N ILE A 357 18.37 -1.29 -15.92
CA ILE A 357 18.38 -2.69 -15.49
C ILE A 357 19.17 -3.51 -16.51
N GLY A 358 20.15 -4.27 -16.04
CA GLY A 358 20.90 -5.24 -16.82
C GLY A 358 20.12 -6.53 -17.02
N GLU A 359 20.47 -7.57 -16.30
CA GLU A 359 19.69 -8.82 -16.34
C GLU A 359 18.44 -8.73 -15.47
N TYR A 360 17.36 -9.34 -15.96
CA TYR A 360 16.08 -9.43 -15.27
C TYR A 360 15.52 -10.84 -15.38
N TYR A 361 15.52 -11.58 -14.28
CA TYR A 361 14.91 -12.91 -14.18
C TYR A 361 13.94 -12.92 -12.99
N PRO A 362 12.62 -12.79 -13.24
CA PRO A 362 11.63 -12.87 -12.16
C PRO A 362 11.60 -14.28 -11.59
N ALA A 363 11.36 -14.41 -10.29
CA ALA A 363 11.16 -15.69 -9.65
C ALA A 363 9.94 -16.42 -10.24
N LEU A 364 10.06 -17.72 -10.41
CA LEU A 364 9.03 -18.57 -10.98
C LEU A 364 8.73 -19.78 -10.06
N GLY A 365 7.79 -20.60 -10.50
CA GLY A 365 7.43 -21.85 -9.84
C GLY A 365 6.00 -21.88 -9.30
N PRO A 366 5.58 -23.00 -8.70
CA PRO A 366 4.21 -23.17 -8.25
C PRO A 366 3.80 -22.14 -7.20
N SER A 367 2.68 -21.43 -7.44
CA SER A 367 2.15 -20.40 -6.54
C SER A 367 3.13 -19.25 -6.28
N VAL A 368 3.90 -18.88 -7.30
CA VAL A 368 4.71 -17.66 -7.36
C VAL A 368 4.09 -16.75 -8.42
N ARG A 369 3.71 -15.53 -8.02
CA ARG A 369 3.19 -14.48 -8.88
C ARG A 369 4.09 -13.26 -8.77
N VAL A 370 4.36 -12.62 -9.90
CA VAL A 370 5.12 -11.37 -9.97
C VAL A 370 4.29 -10.33 -10.72
N ASP A 371 3.89 -9.28 -10.02
CA ASP A 371 3.27 -8.10 -10.62
C ASP A 371 4.34 -7.03 -10.78
N SER A 372 4.67 -6.69 -12.03
CA SER A 372 5.80 -5.81 -12.36
C SER A 372 5.60 -5.09 -13.68
N HIS A 373 6.36 -4.02 -13.86
CA HIS A 373 6.41 -3.22 -15.08
C HIS A 373 7.81 -3.14 -15.70
N ILE A 374 8.81 -3.74 -15.05
CA ILE A 374 10.18 -3.70 -15.49
C ILE A 374 10.53 -4.88 -16.41
N TYR A 375 11.59 -4.71 -17.17
CA TYR A 375 12.15 -5.70 -18.08
C TYR A 375 13.64 -5.40 -18.31
N LYS A 376 14.37 -6.31 -18.95
CA LYS A 376 15.78 -6.10 -19.32
C LYS A 376 15.93 -4.84 -20.15
N ASP A 377 16.95 -4.04 -19.87
CA ASP A 377 17.25 -2.73 -20.51
C ASP A 377 16.27 -1.58 -20.15
N TYR A 378 15.26 -1.81 -19.29
CA TYR A 378 14.43 -0.71 -18.79
C TYR A 378 15.23 0.24 -17.90
N THR A 379 15.05 1.54 -18.10
CA THR A 379 15.66 2.56 -17.24
C THR A 379 14.66 3.01 -16.18
N VAL A 380 14.98 2.73 -14.92
CA VAL A 380 14.20 3.16 -13.75
C VAL A 380 14.38 4.67 -13.57
N PRO A 381 13.34 5.48 -13.73
CA PRO A 381 13.45 6.92 -13.59
C PRO A 381 13.51 7.34 -12.12
N PRO A 382 14.20 8.46 -11.79
CA PRO A 382 14.35 8.92 -10.40
C PRO A 382 13.14 9.73 -9.88
N TYR A 383 12.07 9.87 -10.62
CA TYR A 383 11.01 10.85 -10.38
C TYR A 383 9.79 10.28 -9.64
N TYR A 384 9.68 8.95 -9.55
CA TYR A 384 8.51 8.25 -9.02
C TYR A 384 8.89 7.41 -7.79
N ASP A 385 7.89 6.75 -7.24
CA ASP A 385 8.11 5.71 -6.24
C ASP A 385 9.09 4.64 -6.76
N SER A 386 9.92 4.12 -5.87
CA SER A 386 10.99 3.18 -6.20
C SER A 386 10.51 1.75 -6.45
N MET A 387 9.22 1.44 -6.34
CA MET A 387 8.70 0.09 -6.48
C MET A 387 8.86 -0.45 -7.91
N LEU A 388 9.53 -1.59 -8.02
CA LEU A 388 9.81 -2.29 -9.28
C LEU A 388 8.87 -3.47 -9.52
N ALA A 389 8.59 -4.22 -8.47
CA ALA A 389 7.78 -5.43 -8.53
C ALA A 389 7.16 -5.74 -7.17
N LYS A 390 6.06 -6.49 -7.22
CA LYS A 390 5.50 -7.21 -6.08
C LYS A 390 5.74 -8.69 -6.31
N LEU A 391 6.41 -9.33 -5.36
CA LEU A 391 6.57 -10.79 -5.35
C LEU A 391 5.53 -11.37 -4.41
N ILE A 392 4.61 -12.14 -4.96
CA ILE A 392 3.49 -12.72 -4.24
C ILE A 392 3.64 -14.24 -4.20
N ILE A 393 3.57 -14.79 -3.01
CA ILE A 393 3.69 -16.23 -2.75
C ILE A 393 2.42 -16.75 -2.10
N LYS A 394 1.96 -17.94 -2.53
CA LYS A 394 0.89 -18.67 -1.86
C LYS A 394 1.37 -20.03 -1.39
N ALA A 395 0.93 -20.45 -0.21
CA ALA A 395 1.18 -21.79 0.35
C ALA A 395 0.03 -22.27 1.24
N THR A 396 0.04 -23.56 1.61
CA THR A 396 -0.99 -24.16 2.48
C THR A 396 -0.82 -23.79 3.95
N SER A 397 0.38 -23.39 4.37
CA SER A 397 0.67 -22.91 5.73
C SER A 397 1.55 -21.69 5.71
N TYR A 398 1.56 -20.94 6.81
CA TYR A 398 2.39 -19.73 6.95
C TYR A 398 3.89 -20.05 6.84
N ASP A 399 4.37 -21.07 7.53
CA ASP A 399 5.78 -21.48 7.48
C ASP A 399 6.23 -21.85 6.05
N LEU A 400 5.40 -22.60 5.32
CA LEU A 400 5.69 -22.92 3.93
C LEU A 400 5.67 -21.67 3.04
N ALA A 401 4.80 -20.69 3.31
CA ALA A 401 4.79 -19.43 2.58
C ALA A 401 6.08 -18.64 2.81
N VAL A 402 6.56 -18.56 4.06
CA VAL A 402 7.84 -17.92 4.39
C VAL A 402 9.02 -18.60 3.70
N ASN A 403 9.08 -19.94 3.71
CA ASN A 403 10.14 -20.69 3.03
C ASN A 403 10.13 -20.49 1.51
N LYS A 404 8.93 -20.46 0.90
CA LYS A 404 8.80 -20.14 -0.53
C LYS A 404 9.19 -18.71 -0.85
N LEU A 405 8.83 -17.75 0.01
CA LEU A 405 9.23 -16.35 -0.17
C LEU A 405 10.75 -16.22 -0.16
N GLU A 406 11.43 -16.82 0.82
CA GLU A 406 12.89 -16.80 0.91
C GLU A 406 13.54 -17.39 -0.35
N ARG A 407 13.04 -18.56 -0.82
CA ARG A 407 13.52 -19.19 -2.06
C ARG A 407 13.32 -18.26 -3.26
N ALA A 408 12.11 -17.73 -3.44
CA ALA A 408 11.77 -16.91 -4.59
C ALA A 408 12.56 -15.60 -4.62
N LEU A 409 12.79 -14.97 -3.45
CA LEU A 409 13.66 -13.79 -3.34
C LEU A 409 15.13 -14.11 -3.72
N LYS A 410 15.62 -15.32 -3.41
CA LYS A 410 16.96 -15.76 -3.80
C LYS A 410 17.10 -16.01 -5.29
N GLU A 411 16.02 -16.43 -5.95
CA GLU A 411 15.98 -16.68 -7.39
C GLU A 411 15.70 -15.43 -8.22
N PHE A 412 15.20 -14.35 -7.58
CA PHE A 412 14.85 -13.11 -8.28
C PHE A 412 16.10 -12.28 -8.58
N VAL A 413 16.36 -12.03 -9.86
CA VAL A 413 17.54 -11.30 -10.33
C VAL A 413 17.15 -9.97 -10.95
N ILE A 414 17.69 -8.88 -10.44
CA ILE A 414 17.66 -7.53 -11.00
C ILE A 414 19.06 -6.96 -10.87
N ASP A 415 19.80 -6.90 -11.97
CA ASP A 415 21.19 -6.45 -11.98
C ASP A 415 21.34 -4.97 -12.36
N ASP A 416 22.52 -4.42 -12.10
CA ASP A 416 23.00 -3.06 -12.36
C ASP A 416 22.35 -1.95 -11.51
N ILE A 417 21.28 -2.27 -10.75
CA ILE A 417 20.68 -1.36 -9.76
C ILE A 417 20.61 -2.03 -8.38
N ARG A 418 20.62 -1.23 -7.32
CA ARG A 418 20.43 -1.74 -5.96
C ARG A 418 18.95 -1.92 -5.67
N THR A 419 18.61 -3.03 -5.03
CA THR A 419 17.22 -3.35 -4.65
C THR A 419 17.11 -3.75 -3.19
N THR A 420 15.88 -3.78 -2.67
CA THR A 420 15.56 -4.25 -1.32
C THR A 420 15.55 -5.78 -1.18
N ILE A 421 15.77 -6.56 -2.24
CA ILE A 421 15.75 -8.03 -2.18
C ILE A 421 16.63 -8.61 -1.05
N PRO A 422 17.89 -8.18 -0.85
CA PRO A 422 18.71 -8.72 0.25
C PRO A 422 18.13 -8.43 1.64
N PHE A 423 17.54 -7.27 1.83
CA PHE A 423 16.87 -6.89 3.08
C PHE A 423 15.60 -7.72 3.33
N LEU A 424 14.81 -7.97 2.28
CA LEU A 424 13.64 -8.84 2.35
C LEU A 424 14.02 -10.28 2.74
N ILE A 425 15.12 -10.80 2.20
CA ILE A 425 15.69 -12.11 2.60
C ILE A 425 16.09 -12.09 4.08
N ALA A 426 16.70 -11.02 4.57
CA ALA A 426 17.07 -10.91 5.99
C ALA A 426 15.82 -10.95 6.89
N ILE A 427 14.72 -10.29 6.52
CA ILE A 427 13.45 -10.36 7.24
C ILE A 427 12.95 -11.81 7.34
N THR A 428 12.96 -12.58 6.24
CA THR A 428 12.47 -13.98 6.26
C THR A 428 13.28 -14.90 7.17
N LYS A 429 14.50 -14.51 7.53
CA LYS A 429 15.39 -15.27 8.41
C LYS A 429 15.20 -14.94 9.90
N THR A 430 14.40 -13.92 10.27
CA THR A 430 14.15 -13.57 11.66
C THR A 430 13.18 -14.55 12.33
N ARG A 431 13.37 -14.79 13.62
CA ARG A 431 12.52 -15.70 14.40
C ARG A 431 11.11 -15.17 14.54
N GLU A 432 10.98 -13.88 14.76
CA GLU A 432 9.72 -13.17 14.99
C GLU A 432 8.84 -13.24 13.73
N PHE A 433 9.41 -12.94 12.56
CA PHE A 433 8.72 -13.07 11.28
C PHE A 433 8.26 -14.50 11.03
N ARG A 434 9.14 -15.50 11.23
CA ARG A 434 8.80 -16.92 11.06
C ARG A 434 7.69 -17.41 12.00
N ARG A 435 7.52 -16.78 13.16
CA ARG A 435 6.47 -17.11 14.12
C ARG A 435 5.19 -16.29 13.93
N GLY A 436 5.18 -15.31 13.05
CA GLY A 436 4.05 -14.41 12.84
C GLY A 436 3.85 -13.41 14.00
N TYR A 437 4.91 -13.14 14.79
CA TYR A 437 4.91 -12.10 15.82
C TYR A 437 5.30 -10.77 15.17
N LEU A 438 4.29 -10.02 14.73
CA LEU A 438 4.45 -8.86 13.89
C LEU A 438 3.76 -7.66 14.53
N ASP A 439 4.43 -6.51 14.50
CA ASP A 439 3.86 -5.22 14.87
C ASP A 439 4.49 -4.11 14.02
N THR A 440 3.97 -2.90 14.13
CA THR A 440 4.42 -1.76 13.31
C THR A 440 5.83 -1.27 13.66
N SER A 441 6.41 -1.67 14.78
CA SER A 441 7.78 -1.34 15.19
C SER A 441 8.81 -2.39 14.73
N PHE A 442 8.38 -3.51 14.14
CA PHE A 442 9.22 -4.66 13.81
C PHE A 442 10.52 -4.27 13.09
N ILE A 443 10.43 -3.53 11.97
CA ILE A 443 11.64 -3.15 11.22
C ILE A 443 12.54 -2.22 12.04
N GLU A 444 11.95 -1.25 12.74
CA GLU A 444 12.71 -0.32 13.56
C GLU A 444 13.45 -1.03 14.70
N THR A 445 12.76 -1.94 15.38
CA THR A 445 13.31 -2.73 16.50
C THR A 445 14.44 -3.66 16.04
N HIS A 446 14.30 -4.27 14.86
CA HIS A 446 15.26 -5.24 14.33
C HIS A 446 16.24 -4.65 13.29
N MET A 447 16.24 -3.34 13.05
CA MET A 447 16.99 -2.72 11.94
C MET A 447 18.48 -3.10 11.92
N GLN A 448 19.13 -3.06 13.07
CA GLN A 448 20.56 -3.38 13.15
C GLN A 448 20.82 -4.86 12.76
N GLU A 449 20.07 -5.79 13.35
CA GLU A 449 20.14 -7.22 13.05
C GLU A 449 19.85 -7.51 11.57
N LEU A 450 18.83 -6.83 11.01
CA LEU A 450 18.46 -6.99 9.62
C LEU A 450 19.58 -6.53 8.67
N LEU A 451 20.21 -5.39 8.96
CA LEU A 451 21.32 -4.89 8.14
C LEU A 451 22.56 -5.79 8.24
N GLU A 452 22.88 -6.33 9.41
CA GLU A 452 23.96 -7.30 9.62
C GLU A 452 23.74 -8.61 8.84
N LYS A 453 22.50 -9.05 8.72
CA LYS A 453 22.09 -10.26 7.97
C LYS A 453 21.89 -10.01 6.47
N THR A 454 21.97 -8.76 6.03
CA THR A 454 21.78 -8.38 4.63
C THR A 454 23.07 -8.60 3.84
N GLU A 455 23.11 -9.65 3.02
CA GLU A 455 24.26 -10.00 2.18
C GLU A 455 24.35 -9.07 0.96
N ASP A 456 25.52 -8.46 0.70
CA ASP A 456 25.74 -7.63 -0.50
C ASP A 456 26.24 -8.49 -1.67
N ARG A 457 25.34 -9.15 -2.37
CA ARG A 457 25.63 -10.00 -3.53
C ARG A 457 26.39 -9.28 -4.66
N HIS A 458 26.23 -7.97 -4.80
CA HIS A 458 26.99 -7.21 -5.79
C HIS A 458 28.46 -7.05 -5.41
N GLN A 459 28.76 -7.04 -4.12
CA GLN A 459 30.14 -6.96 -3.64
C GLN A 459 30.80 -8.34 -3.70
N GLU A 460 30.11 -9.40 -3.30
CA GLU A 460 30.58 -10.79 -3.40
C GLU A 460 30.89 -11.19 -4.84
N ASN A 461 29.99 -10.92 -5.80
CA ASN A 461 30.24 -11.18 -7.22
C ASN A 461 31.45 -10.41 -7.77
N LYS A 462 31.66 -9.15 -7.33
CA LYS A 462 32.85 -8.38 -7.73
C LYS A 462 34.12 -8.95 -7.14
N GLU A 463 34.12 -9.36 -5.89
CA GLU A 463 35.28 -9.97 -5.21
C GLU A 463 35.61 -11.34 -5.83
N GLU A 464 34.61 -12.18 -6.13
CA GLU A 464 34.82 -13.44 -6.85
C GLU A 464 35.39 -13.24 -8.26
N VAL A 465 34.87 -12.26 -9.02
CA VAL A 465 35.39 -11.91 -10.34
C VAL A 465 36.81 -11.38 -10.25
N ILE A 466 37.09 -10.50 -9.30
CA ILE A 466 38.46 -9.99 -9.06
C ILE A 466 39.39 -11.13 -8.67
N ALA A 467 38.97 -12.04 -7.79
CA ALA A 467 39.74 -13.21 -7.39
C ALA A 467 40.01 -14.16 -8.58
N ALA A 468 39.01 -14.40 -9.43
CA ALA A 468 39.13 -15.21 -10.63
C ALA A 468 40.10 -14.60 -11.66
N ILE A 469 40.03 -13.27 -11.87
CA ILE A 469 40.96 -12.52 -12.73
C ILE A 469 42.36 -12.60 -12.16
N ALA A 470 42.54 -12.36 -10.85
CA ALA A 470 43.86 -12.44 -10.20
C ALA A 470 44.46 -13.85 -10.30
N ALA A 471 43.68 -14.91 -10.08
CA ALA A 471 44.12 -16.29 -10.23
C ALA A 471 44.49 -16.62 -11.67
N THR A 472 43.76 -16.13 -12.66
CA THR A 472 44.04 -16.30 -14.08
C THR A 472 45.33 -15.59 -14.48
N LEU A 473 45.55 -14.34 -14.04
CA LEU A 473 46.75 -13.58 -14.28
C LEU A 473 47.99 -14.24 -13.65
N LYS A 474 47.83 -14.80 -12.44
CA LYS A 474 48.90 -15.56 -11.77
C LYS A 474 49.29 -16.80 -12.58
N LYS A 475 48.36 -17.60 -13.06
CA LYS A 475 48.60 -18.76 -13.92
C LYS A 475 49.31 -18.39 -15.24
N ILE A 476 48.89 -17.29 -15.88
CA ILE A 476 49.56 -16.80 -17.10
C ILE A 476 51.02 -16.40 -16.84
N ARG A 477 51.28 -15.79 -15.68
CA ARG A 477 52.61 -15.39 -15.29
C ARG A 477 53.51 -16.61 -15.03
N GLU A 478 53.04 -17.59 -14.27
CA GLU A 478 53.74 -18.85 -13.97
C GLU A 478 53.98 -19.73 -15.22
N SER A 479 53.18 -19.58 -16.29
CA SER A 479 53.38 -20.29 -17.55
C SER A 479 54.35 -19.60 -18.50
N ARG A 480 54.84 -18.41 -18.18
CA ARG A 480 55.83 -17.65 -18.98
C ARG A 480 57.24 -17.64 -18.37
N GLU A 481 57.39 -18.14 -17.17
CA GLU A 481 58.63 -18.48 -16.50
C GLU A 481 58.97 -19.98 -16.75
#